data_cf82704bd673e95bad126d24515b8b9e
#
_entry.id   cf82704bd673e95bad126d24515b8b9e
#
_cell.length_a   1.000
_cell.length_b   1.000
_cell.length_c   1.000
_cell.angle_alpha   90.00
_cell.angle_beta   90.00
_cell.angle_gamma   90.00
#
_symmetry.space_group_name_H-M   'P 1'
#
loop_
_entity.id
_entity.type
_entity.pdbx_description
1 polymer ?
#
loop_
_entity_poly.entity_id
_entity_poly.type
_entity_poly.pdbx_seq_one_letter_code
_entity_poly.pdbx_strand_id
1 'polypeptide(L)'
;MKGAHAARRRTRFVAVIARQLDEIATGTVRVRTVPVTHHGRPRTWVVLADADGRQICAIDPEPHRAALGLLTRAFPSADWTKPRQYDARTGVLAVDEPTAPAGLAQVTR
;
A
#
# COMPACT_ATOMS: atom_id res chain seq x y z
N MET A 1 -30.41 2.54 8.92
CA MET A 1 -30.11 2.74 7.50
C MET A 1 -28.80 2.05 7.13
N LYS A 2 -28.83 1.29 6.06
CA LYS A 2 -27.69 0.48 5.64
C LYS A 2 -26.47 1.33 5.30
N GLY A 3 -26.65 2.49 4.65
CA GLY A 3 -25.54 3.35 4.27
C GLY A 3 -24.78 3.94 5.45
N ALA A 4 -25.48 4.28 6.52
CA ALA A 4 -24.84 4.83 7.71
C ALA A 4 -23.97 3.80 8.41
N HIS A 5 -24.42 2.55 8.51
CA HIS A 5 -23.62 1.48 9.10
C HIS A 5 -22.39 1.16 8.29
N ALA A 6 -22.54 1.09 6.96
CA ALA A 6 -21.40 0.82 6.07
C ALA A 6 -20.37 1.94 6.17
N ALA A 7 -20.80 3.20 6.21
CA ALA A 7 -19.90 4.34 6.33
C ALA A 7 -19.13 4.32 7.66
N ARG A 8 -19.80 4.00 8.77
CA ARG A 8 -19.16 3.91 10.08
C ARG A 8 -18.15 2.79 10.16
N ARG A 9 -18.49 1.62 9.61
CA ARG A 9 -17.56 0.49 9.57
C ARG A 9 -16.35 0.80 8.72
N ARG A 10 -16.55 1.46 7.59
CA ARG A 10 -15.45 1.88 6.74
C ARG A 10 -14.53 2.87 7.44
N THR A 11 -15.10 3.88 8.10
CA THR A 11 -14.32 4.87 8.84
C THR A 11 -13.50 4.22 9.94
N ARG A 12 -14.11 3.28 10.68
CA ARG A 12 -13.43 2.55 11.73
C ARG A 12 -12.30 1.69 11.19
N PHE A 13 -12.57 0.98 10.10
CA PHE A 13 -11.59 0.14 9.43
C PHE A 13 -10.38 0.96 8.97
N VAL A 14 -10.63 2.09 8.32
CA VAL A 14 -9.57 3.00 7.85
C VAL A 14 -8.74 3.49 9.03
N ALA A 15 -9.39 3.90 10.12
CA ALA A 15 -8.70 4.41 11.30
C ALA A 15 -7.82 3.33 11.95
N VAL A 16 -8.32 2.10 12.03
CA VAL A 16 -7.54 0.98 12.60
C VAL A 16 -6.31 0.69 11.75
N ILE A 17 -6.46 0.63 10.45
CA ILE A 17 -5.33 0.38 9.55
C ILE A 17 -4.30 1.51 9.66
N ALA A 18 -4.75 2.77 9.68
CA ALA A 18 -3.86 3.92 9.81
C ALA A 18 -3.04 3.86 11.10
N ARG A 19 -3.70 3.52 12.22
CA ARG A 19 -3.03 3.40 13.50
C ARG A 19 -2.00 2.26 13.49
N GLN A 20 -2.38 1.13 12.93
CA GLN A 20 -1.47 -0.02 12.86
C GLN A 20 -0.26 0.26 11.98
N LEU A 21 -0.44 0.96 10.87
CA LEU A 21 0.69 1.37 10.03
C LEU A 21 1.61 2.32 10.78
N ASP A 22 1.05 3.27 11.53
CA ASP A 22 1.86 4.20 12.33
C ASP A 22 2.63 3.48 13.43
N GLU A 23 2.04 2.44 14.02
CA GLU A 23 2.74 1.59 15.01
C GLU A 23 3.86 0.78 14.38
N ILE A 24 3.67 0.30 13.17
CA ILE A 24 4.70 -0.46 12.43
C ILE A 24 5.87 0.44 12.07
N ALA A 25 5.58 1.61 11.52
CA ALA A 25 6.59 2.61 11.17
C ALA A 25 5.97 3.99 11.32
N THR A 26 6.43 4.74 12.30
CA THR A 26 5.85 6.04 12.66
C THR A 26 5.83 6.99 11.46
N GLY A 27 4.67 7.59 11.21
CA GLY A 27 4.46 8.54 10.14
C GLY A 27 4.03 7.93 8.81
N THR A 28 3.86 6.62 8.74
CA THR A 28 3.46 5.95 7.49
C THR A 28 2.04 6.30 7.13
N VAL A 29 1.85 6.92 5.97
CA VAL A 29 0.51 7.21 5.42
C VAL A 29 0.28 6.55 4.06
N ARG A 30 1.33 6.07 3.41
CA ARG A 30 1.21 5.34 2.15
C ARG A 30 2.06 4.10 2.17
N VAL A 31 1.51 3.05 1.57
CA VAL A 31 2.23 1.78 1.38
C VAL A 31 2.12 1.40 -0.08
N ARG A 32 3.26 1.20 -0.70
CA ARG A 32 3.34 0.79 -2.09
C ARG A 32 3.88 -0.62 -2.13
N THR A 33 3.24 -1.49 -2.89
CA THR A 33 3.69 -2.87 -3.06
C THR A 33 3.94 -3.13 -4.53
N VAL A 34 5.09 -3.71 -4.83
CA VAL A 34 5.48 -4.01 -6.20
C VAL A 34 5.92 -5.47 -6.28
N PRO A 35 5.24 -6.31 -7.07
CA PRO A 35 5.70 -7.67 -7.28
C PRO A 35 6.97 -7.65 -8.12
N VAL A 36 7.96 -8.39 -7.66
CA VAL A 36 9.27 -8.49 -8.34
C VAL A 36 9.70 -9.94 -8.36
N THR A 37 10.62 -10.26 -9.24
CA THR A 37 11.28 -11.56 -9.26
C THR A 37 12.73 -11.37 -8.81
N HIS A 38 13.12 -12.08 -7.76
CA HIS A 38 14.47 -12.00 -7.22
C HIS A 38 15.04 -13.42 -7.12
N HIS A 39 16.15 -13.65 -7.79
CA HIS A 39 16.77 -14.98 -7.88
C HIS A 39 15.78 -16.06 -8.33
N GLY A 40 14.95 -15.74 -9.33
CA GLY A 40 13.96 -16.67 -9.87
C GLY A 40 12.75 -16.91 -8.99
N ARG A 41 12.63 -16.20 -7.85
CA ARG A 41 11.50 -16.36 -6.94
C ARG A 41 10.64 -15.10 -6.89
N PRO A 42 9.31 -15.24 -6.86
CA PRO A 42 8.45 -14.09 -6.71
C PRO A 42 8.59 -13.49 -5.31
N ARG A 43 8.70 -12.17 -5.26
CA ARG A 43 8.77 -11.41 -4.03
C ARG A 43 7.93 -10.15 -4.16
N THR A 44 7.59 -9.56 -3.03
CA THR A 44 6.88 -8.29 -3.02
C THR A 44 7.77 -7.24 -2.38
N TRP A 45 8.07 -6.21 -3.14
CA TRP A 45 8.79 -5.06 -2.65
C TRP A 45 7.79 -4.11 -1.99
N VAL A 46 8.10 -3.63 -0.80
CA VAL A 46 7.23 -2.74 -0.04
C VAL A 46 7.95 -1.42 0.19
N VAL A 47 7.27 -0.32 -0.09
CA VAL A 47 7.78 1.03 0.17
C VAL A 47 6.79 1.73 1.09
N LEU A 48 7.29 2.25 2.19
CA LEU A 48 6.51 3.03 3.14
C LEU A 48 6.83 4.51 2.94
N ALA A 49 5.82 5.37 2.95
CA ALA A 49 6.00 6.80 2.76
C ALA A 49 5.20 7.60 3.77
N ASP A 50 5.73 8.77 4.13
CA ASP A 50 5.07 9.69 5.05
C ASP A 50 4.12 10.66 4.31
N ALA A 51 3.55 11.60 5.07
CA ALA A 51 2.58 12.56 4.54
C ALA A 51 3.20 13.49 3.49
N ASP A 52 4.51 13.70 3.57
CA ASP A 52 5.23 14.55 2.60
C ASP A 52 5.71 13.77 1.37
N GLY A 53 5.37 12.49 1.29
CA GLY A 53 5.80 11.64 0.20
C GLY A 53 7.22 11.12 0.33
N ARG A 54 7.86 11.34 1.48
CA ARG A 54 9.22 10.85 1.71
C ARG A 54 9.18 9.38 2.08
N GLN A 55 10.09 8.63 1.49
CA GLN A 55 10.21 7.22 1.82
C GLN A 55 10.72 7.04 3.24
N ILE A 56 10.04 6.19 4.00
CA ILE A 56 10.48 5.79 5.33
C ILE A 56 11.39 4.59 5.13
N CYS A 57 12.68 4.80 5.35
CA CYS A 57 13.68 3.75 5.20
C CYS A 57 13.89 3.07 6.55
N ALA A 58 13.77 1.75 6.57
CA ALA A 58 14.10 0.96 7.72
C ALA A 58 15.27 0.04 7.37
N ILE A 59 16.25 -0.01 8.26
CA ILE A 59 17.37 -0.93 8.11
C ILE A 59 16.86 -2.36 8.24
N ASP A 60 15.93 -2.56 9.17
CA ASP A 60 15.30 -3.84 9.41
C ASP A 60 14.17 -4.06 8.40
N PRO A 61 14.08 -5.23 7.73
CA PRO A 61 12.97 -5.52 6.82
C PRO A 61 11.65 -5.79 7.54
N GLU A 62 11.64 -5.94 8.85
CA GLU A 62 10.44 -6.31 9.60
C GLU A 62 9.27 -5.33 9.43
N PRO A 63 9.45 -4.00 9.48
CA PRO A 63 8.34 -3.09 9.24
C PRO A 63 7.68 -3.27 7.86
N HIS A 64 8.47 -3.55 6.85
CA HIS A 64 7.95 -3.78 5.50
C HIS A 64 7.13 -5.06 5.44
N ARG A 65 7.60 -6.13 6.07
CA ARG A 65 6.85 -7.39 6.15
C ARG A 65 5.56 -7.23 6.94
N ALA A 66 5.62 -6.50 8.05
CA ALA A 66 4.46 -6.27 8.90
C ALA A 66 3.38 -5.48 8.14
N ALA A 67 3.79 -4.45 7.40
CA ALA A 67 2.86 -3.64 6.61
C ALA A 67 2.21 -4.48 5.51
N LEU A 68 3.00 -5.29 4.80
CA LEU A 68 2.45 -6.18 3.77
C LEU A 68 1.47 -7.19 4.37
N GLY A 69 1.83 -7.80 5.48
CA GLY A 69 0.96 -8.74 6.18
C GLY A 69 -0.35 -8.12 6.62
N LEU A 70 -0.29 -6.90 7.14
CA LEU A 70 -1.47 -6.15 7.54
C LEU A 70 -2.40 -5.93 6.35
N LEU A 71 -1.87 -5.44 5.23
CA LEU A 71 -2.69 -5.14 4.06
C LEU A 71 -3.25 -6.40 3.40
N THR A 72 -2.48 -7.47 3.34
CA THR A 72 -2.97 -8.72 2.74
C THR A 72 -4.10 -9.33 3.58
N ARG A 73 -4.07 -9.17 4.89
CA ARG A 73 -5.16 -9.60 5.77
C ARG A 73 -6.38 -8.67 5.66
N ALA A 74 -6.14 -7.38 5.50
CA ALA A 74 -7.21 -6.39 5.41
C ALA A 74 -7.94 -6.46 4.07
N PHE A 75 -7.24 -6.84 3.01
CA PHE A 75 -7.79 -6.91 1.66
C PHE A 75 -7.54 -8.29 1.05
N PRO A 76 -8.23 -9.33 1.57
CA PRO A 76 -7.96 -10.70 1.12
C PRO A 76 -8.34 -10.98 -0.33
N SER A 77 -9.20 -10.14 -0.91
CA SER A 77 -9.64 -10.30 -2.30
C SER A 77 -8.79 -9.52 -3.29
N ALA A 78 -7.80 -8.75 -2.81
CA ALA A 78 -6.97 -7.97 -3.69
C ALA A 78 -5.96 -8.84 -4.43
N ASP A 79 -5.70 -8.47 -5.68
CA ASP A 79 -4.69 -9.14 -6.50
C ASP A 79 -3.33 -8.49 -6.25
N TRP A 80 -2.50 -9.16 -5.47
CA TRP A 80 -1.17 -8.67 -5.10
C TRP A 80 -0.10 -9.01 -6.15
N THR A 81 -0.49 -9.65 -7.25
CA THR A 81 0.41 -9.84 -8.38
C THR A 81 0.56 -8.59 -9.23
N LYS A 82 -0.23 -7.56 -8.94
CA LYS A 82 -0.14 -6.25 -9.56
C LYS A 82 0.39 -5.22 -8.57
N PRO A 83 1.11 -4.18 -9.02
CA PRO A 83 1.53 -3.12 -8.12
C PRO A 83 0.32 -2.45 -7.49
N ARG A 84 0.39 -2.21 -6.18
CA ARG A 84 -0.69 -1.60 -5.41
C ARG A 84 -0.17 -0.43 -4.62
N GLN A 85 -1.05 0.52 -4.36
CA GLN A 85 -0.78 1.63 -3.46
C GLN A 85 -1.95 1.80 -2.50
N TYR A 86 -1.66 1.77 -1.21
CA TYR A 86 -2.64 2.02 -0.17
C TYR A 86 -2.42 3.40 0.42
N ASP A 87 -3.49 4.20 0.49
CA ASP A 87 -3.47 5.51 1.16
C ASP A 87 -4.22 5.38 2.48
N ALA A 88 -3.48 5.48 3.58
CA ALA A 88 -4.05 5.32 4.91
C ALA A 88 -4.99 6.47 5.30
N ARG A 89 -4.90 7.61 4.61
CA ARG A 89 -5.78 8.75 4.88
C ARG A 89 -7.17 8.56 4.30
N THR A 90 -7.25 7.87 3.18
CA THR A 90 -8.52 7.66 2.46
C THR A 90 -9.02 6.23 2.59
N GLY A 91 -8.15 5.28 2.91
CA GLY A 91 -8.47 3.87 2.94
C GLY A 91 -8.59 3.24 1.56
N VAL A 92 -8.10 3.90 0.53
CA VAL A 92 -8.20 3.41 -0.84
C VAL A 92 -6.97 2.59 -1.19
N LEU A 93 -7.22 1.35 -1.63
CA LEU A 93 -6.20 0.48 -2.20
C LEU A 93 -6.36 0.54 -3.73
N ALA A 94 -5.44 1.20 -4.39
CA ALA A 94 -5.47 1.41 -5.83
C ALA A 94 -4.45 0.52 -6.53
N VAL A 95 -4.68 0.25 -7.81
CA VAL A 95 -3.65 -0.34 -8.66
C VAL A 95 -2.64 0.77 -8.96
N ASP A 96 -1.38 0.50 -8.63
CA ASP A 96 -0.30 1.46 -8.84
C ASP A 96 0.35 1.20 -10.18
N GLU A 97 -0.35 1.55 -11.26
CA GLU A 97 0.21 1.45 -12.59
C GLU A 97 1.08 2.68 -12.84
N PRO A 98 2.35 2.49 -13.25
CA PRO A 98 3.18 3.62 -13.60
C PRO A 98 2.52 4.37 -14.76
N THR A 99 2.10 5.60 -14.50
CA THR A 99 1.51 6.45 -15.54
C THR A 99 2.64 7.20 -16.21
N ALA A 100 3.15 6.64 -17.30
CA ALA A 100 4.11 7.35 -18.11
C ALA A 100 3.39 8.50 -18.81
N PRO A 101 4.04 9.67 -18.97
CA PRO A 101 3.51 10.69 -19.85
C PRO A 101 3.26 10.11 -21.24
N ALA A 102 2.24 10.60 -21.93
CA ALA A 102 1.83 10.03 -23.20
C ALA A 102 2.98 9.93 -24.21
N GLY A 103 3.87 10.92 -24.22
CA GLY A 103 5.03 10.90 -25.11
C GLY A 103 6.00 9.79 -24.78
N LEU A 104 6.23 9.52 -23.51
CA LEU A 104 7.12 8.44 -23.08
C LEU A 104 6.52 7.06 -23.36
N ALA A 105 5.23 6.92 -23.21
CA ALA A 105 4.56 5.65 -23.50
C ALA A 105 4.71 5.28 -24.98
N GLN A 106 4.78 6.25 -25.86
CA GLN A 106 5.00 6.02 -27.27
C GLN A 106 6.46 5.70 -27.60
N VAL A 107 7.38 6.32 -26.90
CA VAL A 107 8.81 6.16 -27.13
C VAL A 107 9.29 4.78 -26.70
N THR A 108 8.67 4.17 -25.72
CA THR A 108 9.09 2.87 -25.19
C THR A 108 8.72 1.68 -26.07
N ARG A 109 8.15 1.90 -27.19
CA ARG A 109 7.78 0.82 -28.11
C ARG A 109 8.88 0.36 -29.00
#